data_51f133e05df7ed449406c537e0cfa886
#
_entry.id   51f133e05df7ed449406c537e0cfa886
#
_cell.length_a   1.000
_cell.length_b   1.000
_cell.length_c   1.000
_cell.angle_alpha   90.00
_cell.angle_beta   90.00
_cell.angle_gamma   90.00
#
_symmetry.space_group_name_H-M   'P 1'
#
loop_
_entity.id
_entity.type
_entity.pdbx_description
1 polymer ?
#
loop_
_entity_poly.entity_id
_entity_poly.type
_entity_poly.pdbx_seq_one_letter_code
_entity_poly.pdbx_strand_id
1 'polypeptide(L)'
;MDINSYLVPGKRAHLAGIGGVSMSPLAEVLHSMGLSVQGSDMNDSPAVEHLRALGIPVAIGHAADNLGDADFVVRTAAIHDDNPEISGAVARGIPVFERAQAWGAIMHGYRNALCISGTHGKTTTTSMATHIFMAADTDPTVMIGGTLPLRLPRRPRRHHHRRELRILQLVPELLPHRRGHSQRRGRPSGLFQGPARR
;
A
#
# COMPACT_ATOMS: atom_id res chain seq x y z
N MET A 1 5.65 -13.38 12.25
CA MET A 1 6.08 -12.09 12.82
C MET A 1 4.98 -11.07 12.55
N ASP A 2 4.71 -10.20 13.52
CA ASP A 2 3.71 -9.13 13.37
C ASP A 2 4.41 -7.84 12.94
N ILE A 3 4.02 -7.29 11.80
CA ILE A 3 4.59 -6.04 11.26
C ILE A 3 4.37 -4.84 12.20
N ASN A 4 3.32 -4.87 13.04
CA ASN A 4 3.01 -3.77 13.95
C ASN A 4 4.17 -3.46 14.91
N SER A 5 4.97 -4.47 15.29
CA SER A 5 6.15 -4.28 16.15
C SER A 5 7.30 -3.52 15.47
N TYR A 6 7.24 -3.38 14.15
CA TYR A 6 8.23 -2.67 13.34
C TYR A 6 7.78 -1.29 12.89
N LEU A 7 6.46 -1.00 12.90
CA LEU A 7 5.91 0.29 12.50
C LEU A 7 5.93 1.30 13.65
N VAL A 8 7.10 1.48 14.24
CA VAL A 8 7.33 2.41 15.35
C VAL A 8 8.47 3.39 15.04
N PRO A 9 8.43 4.62 15.58
CA PRO A 9 9.47 5.62 15.34
C PRO A 9 10.88 5.08 15.66
N GLY A 10 11.85 5.46 14.84
CA GLY A 10 13.25 5.07 14.95
C GLY A 10 13.60 3.73 14.30
N LYS A 11 12.63 2.92 13.88
CA LYS A 11 12.90 1.70 13.10
C LYS A 11 13.32 2.05 11.67
N ARG A 12 14.18 1.19 11.09
CA ARG A 12 14.72 1.35 9.74
C ARG A 12 14.00 0.40 8.78
N ALA A 13 13.26 0.98 7.84
CA ALA A 13 12.53 0.26 6.81
C ALA A 13 13.30 0.29 5.49
N HIS A 14 13.50 -0.86 4.85
CA HIS A 14 13.96 -0.93 3.47
C HIS A 14 12.80 -1.33 2.56
N LEU A 15 12.52 -0.54 1.53
CA LEU A 15 11.44 -0.76 0.58
C LEU A 15 12.00 -1.18 -0.78
N ALA A 16 11.86 -2.45 -1.12
CA ALA A 16 12.25 -2.96 -2.44
C ALA A 16 11.17 -2.62 -3.49
N GLY A 17 11.56 -1.93 -4.56
CA GLY A 17 10.66 -1.37 -5.57
C GLY A 17 9.97 -0.09 -5.08
N ILE A 18 10.70 0.77 -4.39
CA ILE A 18 10.18 1.96 -3.68
C ILE A 18 9.52 2.99 -4.61
N GLY A 19 9.93 3.08 -5.89
CA GLY A 19 9.37 3.99 -6.89
C GLY A 19 8.01 3.57 -7.44
N GLY A 20 7.51 2.39 -7.06
CA GLY A 20 6.20 1.89 -7.49
C GLY A 20 5.04 2.77 -6.99
N VAL A 21 3.94 2.83 -7.79
CA VAL A 21 2.76 3.71 -7.56
C VAL A 21 2.18 3.62 -6.15
N SER A 22 2.25 2.48 -5.48
CA SER A 22 1.76 2.33 -4.10
C SER A 22 2.87 2.10 -3.07
N MET A 23 4.12 1.97 -3.51
CA MET A 23 5.28 1.90 -2.63
C MET A 23 5.80 3.28 -2.27
N SER A 24 5.84 4.21 -3.24
CA SER A 24 6.26 5.58 -3.00
C SER A 24 5.39 6.28 -1.93
N PRO A 25 4.04 6.24 -2.01
CA PRO A 25 3.21 6.76 -0.92
C PRO A 25 3.39 6.02 0.41
N LEU A 26 3.69 4.71 0.38
CA LEU A 26 3.99 3.96 1.60
C LEU A 26 5.27 4.49 2.26
N ALA A 27 6.33 4.73 1.47
CA ALA A 27 7.57 5.29 1.96
C ALA A 27 7.36 6.65 2.65
N GLU A 28 6.57 7.53 2.04
CA GLU A 28 6.23 8.85 2.61
C GLU A 28 5.48 8.72 3.94
N VAL A 29 4.50 7.80 4.00
CA VAL A 29 3.72 7.57 5.21
C VAL A 29 4.62 7.02 6.33
N LEU A 30 5.45 6.01 6.06
CA LEU A 30 6.37 5.46 7.05
C LEU A 30 7.37 6.52 7.54
N HIS A 31 7.90 7.33 6.62
CA HIS A 31 8.77 8.46 6.96
C HIS A 31 8.06 9.48 7.85
N SER A 32 6.80 9.83 7.53
CA SER A 32 5.99 10.75 8.36
C SER A 32 5.63 10.19 9.73
N MET A 33 5.65 8.87 9.90
CA MET A 33 5.48 8.18 11.18
C MET A 33 6.77 8.16 12.02
N GLY A 34 7.88 8.71 11.51
CA GLY A 34 9.15 8.79 12.21
C GLY A 34 10.05 7.58 12.03
N LEU A 35 9.80 6.73 11.02
CA LEU A 35 10.73 5.67 10.65
C LEU A 35 11.87 6.25 9.78
N SER A 36 13.04 5.63 9.88
CA SER A 36 14.11 5.84 8.93
C SER A 36 13.84 4.99 7.70
N VAL A 37 13.46 5.61 6.59
CA VAL A 37 13.06 4.91 5.36
C VAL A 37 14.18 5.01 4.33
N GLN A 38 14.48 3.89 3.69
CA GLN A 38 15.33 3.79 2.52
C GLN A 38 14.75 2.76 1.53
N GLY A 39 15.27 2.68 0.34
CA GLY A 39 14.82 1.63 -0.59
C GLY A 39 15.62 1.58 -1.88
N SER A 40 15.15 0.74 -2.77
CA SER A 40 15.72 0.53 -4.10
C SER A 40 14.64 0.49 -5.17
N ASP A 41 14.99 0.86 -6.38
CA ASP A 41 14.17 0.66 -7.58
C ASP A 41 15.06 0.36 -8.78
N MET A 42 14.53 -0.33 -9.77
CA MET A 42 15.26 -0.58 -11.02
C MET A 42 15.38 0.67 -11.90
N ASN A 43 14.46 1.59 -11.76
CA ASN A 43 14.35 2.76 -12.61
C ASN A 43 14.45 4.05 -11.80
N ASP A 44 15.19 5.02 -12.35
CA ASP A 44 15.18 6.39 -11.85
C ASP A 44 13.93 7.10 -12.41
N SER A 45 12.92 7.23 -11.60
CA SER A 45 11.60 7.76 -11.98
C SER A 45 11.30 9.06 -11.23
N PRO A 46 10.33 9.88 -11.70
CA PRO A 46 9.90 11.07 -10.96
C PRO A 46 9.46 10.78 -9.52
N ALA A 47 8.94 9.57 -9.24
CA ALA A 47 8.61 9.15 -7.88
C ALA A 47 9.87 8.95 -7.03
N VAL A 48 10.94 8.38 -7.60
CA VAL A 48 12.23 8.22 -6.93
C VAL A 48 12.87 9.58 -6.65
N GLU A 49 12.85 10.48 -7.63
CA GLU A 49 13.35 11.86 -7.45
C GLU A 49 12.59 12.58 -6.33
N HIS A 50 11.27 12.43 -6.29
CA HIS A 50 10.44 13.01 -5.24
C HIS A 50 10.80 12.47 -3.85
N LEU A 51 11.00 11.16 -3.72
CA LEU A 51 11.41 10.54 -2.45
C LEU A 51 12.79 11.04 -1.99
N ARG A 52 13.73 11.15 -2.91
CA ARG A 52 15.07 11.73 -2.61
C ARG A 52 14.97 13.18 -2.15
N ALA A 53 14.08 13.99 -2.76
CA ALA A 53 13.83 15.37 -2.34
C ALA A 53 13.22 15.45 -0.92
N LEU A 54 12.53 14.41 -0.46
CA LEU A 54 12.04 14.27 0.92
C LEU A 54 13.11 13.76 1.90
N GLY A 55 14.33 13.50 1.44
CA GLY A 55 15.42 12.97 2.25
C GLY A 55 15.40 11.45 2.42
N ILE A 56 14.63 10.73 1.62
CA ILE A 56 14.57 9.26 1.62
C ILE A 56 15.62 8.73 0.63
N PRO A 57 16.68 8.02 1.10
CA PRO A 57 17.68 7.45 0.21
C PRO A 57 17.11 6.35 -0.68
N VAL A 58 17.38 6.44 -1.98
CA VAL A 58 16.95 5.42 -2.96
C VAL A 58 18.15 5.01 -3.83
N ALA A 59 18.48 3.72 -3.77
CA ALA A 59 19.46 3.09 -4.65
C ALA A 59 18.80 2.70 -5.99
N ILE A 60 19.56 2.78 -7.08
CA ILE A 60 19.13 2.25 -8.37
C ILE A 60 19.74 0.88 -8.59
N GLY A 61 18.90 -0.09 -8.93
CA GLY A 61 19.24 -1.50 -8.98
C GLY A 61 19.07 -2.22 -7.63
N HIS A 62 18.91 -3.54 -7.68
CA HIS A 62 18.75 -4.37 -6.49
C HIS A 62 20.07 -5.05 -6.13
N ALA A 63 20.54 -4.84 -4.90
CA ALA A 63 21.73 -5.48 -4.35
C ALA A 63 21.55 -5.74 -2.85
N ALA A 64 22.11 -6.84 -2.34
CA ALA A 64 22.02 -7.19 -0.92
C ALA A 64 22.61 -6.09 0.00
N ASP A 65 23.58 -5.33 -0.50
CA ASP A 65 24.20 -4.24 0.24
C ASP A 65 23.26 -3.03 0.45
N ASN A 66 22.24 -2.88 -0.40
CA ASN A 66 21.23 -1.84 -0.24
C ASN A 66 20.45 -1.95 1.06
N LEU A 67 20.41 -3.14 1.67
CA LEU A 67 19.70 -3.38 2.93
C LEU A 67 20.32 -2.58 4.09
N GLY A 68 21.64 -2.31 4.06
CA GLY A 68 22.32 -1.63 5.16
C GLY A 68 21.95 -2.26 6.53
N ASP A 69 21.53 -1.42 7.47
CA ASP A 69 21.09 -1.82 8.81
C ASP A 69 19.56 -1.86 8.94
N ALA A 70 18.83 -2.29 7.91
CA ALA A 70 17.38 -2.36 7.94
C ALA A 70 16.89 -3.31 9.03
N ASP A 71 15.89 -2.87 9.81
CA ASP A 71 15.20 -3.70 10.78
C ASP A 71 14.17 -4.63 10.10
N PHE A 72 13.63 -4.20 8.96
CA PHE A 72 12.68 -4.98 8.16
C PHE A 72 12.66 -4.51 6.71
N VAL A 73 12.16 -5.38 5.84
CA VAL A 73 11.97 -5.12 4.42
C VAL A 73 10.50 -5.15 4.07
N VAL A 74 10.08 -4.24 3.19
CA VAL A 74 8.76 -4.29 2.54
C VAL A 74 8.97 -4.45 1.05
N ARG A 75 8.28 -5.42 0.43
CA ARG A 75 8.34 -5.66 -1.01
C ARG A 75 7.00 -5.54 -1.69
N THR A 76 7.02 -5.34 -2.99
CA THR A 76 5.84 -5.52 -3.85
C THR A 76 5.72 -6.98 -4.30
N ALA A 77 4.53 -7.41 -4.70
CA ALA A 77 4.33 -8.75 -5.28
C ALA A 77 5.13 -8.98 -6.59
N ALA A 78 5.59 -7.91 -7.24
CA ALA A 78 6.43 -8.00 -8.44
C ALA A 78 7.90 -8.38 -8.14
N ILE A 79 8.32 -8.29 -6.88
CA ILE A 79 9.67 -8.67 -6.44
C ILE A 79 9.60 -10.05 -5.80
N HIS A 80 10.24 -11.01 -6.45
CA HIS A 80 10.24 -12.43 -6.06
C HIS A 80 11.35 -12.77 -5.04
N ASP A 81 11.33 -13.97 -4.54
CA ASP A 81 12.25 -14.43 -3.48
C ASP A 81 13.71 -14.55 -3.94
N ASP A 82 13.94 -14.65 -5.25
CA ASP A 82 15.28 -14.69 -5.89
C ASP A 82 15.94 -13.31 -6.01
N ASN A 83 15.22 -12.24 -5.72
CA ASN A 83 15.80 -10.90 -5.69
C ASN A 83 16.91 -10.82 -4.63
N PRO A 84 18.10 -10.24 -4.96
CA PRO A 84 19.25 -10.20 -4.05
C PRO A 84 18.98 -9.49 -2.72
N GLU A 85 18.06 -8.54 -2.66
CA GLU A 85 17.67 -7.87 -1.41
C GLU A 85 16.79 -8.79 -0.56
N ILE A 86 15.87 -9.52 -1.18
CA ILE A 86 14.99 -10.44 -0.45
C ILE A 86 15.78 -11.64 0.08
N SER A 87 16.58 -12.28 -0.78
CA SER A 87 17.44 -13.40 -0.38
C SER A 87 18.48 -12.98 0.67
N GLY A 88 19.06 -11.77 0.53
CA GLY A 88 19.97 -11.18 1.50
C GLY A 88 19.29 -10.88 2.84
N ALA A 89 18.06 -10.38 2.84
CA ALA A 89 17.29 -10.14 4.06
C ALA A 89 17.00 -11.46 4.81
N VAL A 90 16.57 -12.50 4.08
CA VAL A 90 16.31 -13.84 4.63
C VAL A 90 17.60 -14.41 5.24
N ALA A 91 18.72 -14.34 4.53
CA ALA A 91 20.02 -14.84 5.01
C ALA A 91 20.50 -14.12 6.29
N ARG A 92 20.15 -12.85 6.46
CA ARG A 92 20.47 -12.03 7.64
C ARG A 92 19.41 -12.12 8.75
N GLY A 93 18.32 -12.89 8.56
CA GLY A 93 17.21 -12.97 9.51
C GLY A 93 16.38 -11.68 9.61
N ILE A 94 16.47 -10.80 8.62
CA ILE A 94 15.67 -9.57 8.55
C ILE A 94 14.26 -9.95 8.04
N PRO A 95 13.19 -9.61 8.76
CA PRO A 95 11.83 -9.95 8.33
C PRO A 95 11.44 -9.21 7.05
N VAL A 96 10.79 -9.96 6.16
CA VAL A 96 10.26 -9.44 4.89
C VAL A 96 8.74 -9.46 4.95
N PHE A 97 8.13 -8.32 4.66
CA PHE A 97 6.70 -8.13 4.64
C PHE A 97 6.21 -7.73 3.25
N GLU A 98 5.00 -8.13 2.93
CA GLU A 98 4.33 -7.66 1.73
C GLU A 98 3.81 -6.23 1.93
N ARG A 99 3.80 -5.44 0.88
CA ARG A 99 3.21 -4.10 0.87
C ARG A 99 1.79 -4.08 1.44
N ALA A 100 0.99 -5.11 1.16
CA ALA A 100 -0.36 -5.26 1.67
C ALA A 100 -0.42 -5.35 3.19
N GLN A 101 0.55 -6.04 3.80
CA GLN A 101 0.63 -6.16 5.25
C GLN A 101 0.97 -4.80 5.89
N ALA A 102 1.90 -4.05 5.28
CA ALA A 102 2.27 -2.72 5.77
C ALA A 102 1.07 -1.75 5.72
N TRP A 103 0.37 -1.69 4.59
CA TRP A 103 -0.84 -0.86 4.47
C TRP A 103 -1.94 -1.29 5.44
N GLY A 104 -2.18 -2.61 5.58
CA GLY A 104 -3.15 -3.15 6.52
C GLY A 104 -2.86 -2.73 7.96
N ALA A 105 -1.61 -2.85 8.39
CA ALA A 105 -1.18 -2.45 9.74
C ALA A 105 -1.34 -0.94 9.96
N ILE A 106 -0.92 -0.11 8.99
CA ILE A 106 -1.10 1.34 9.05
C ILE A 106 -2.59 1.68 9.18
N MET A 107 -3.47 1.02 8.44
CA MET A 107 -4.91 1.26 8.49
C MET A 107 -5.53 0.91 9.84
N HIS A 108 -5.07 -0.14 10.52
CA HIS A 108 -5.53 -0.49 11.85
C HIS A 108 -5.26 0.60 12.89
N GLY A 109 -4.26 1.46 12.67
CA GLY A 109 -3.97 2.62 13.51
C GLY A 109 -4.97 3.78 13.37
N TYR A 110 -5.89 3.73 12.38
CA TYR A 110 -6.87 4.79 12.13
C TYR A 110 -8.24 4.42 12.68
N ARG A 111 -8.88 5.37 13.33
CA ARG A 111 -10.25 5.19 13.86
C ARG A 111 -11.26 4.90 12.75
N ASN A 112 -11.09 5.53 11.58
CA ASN A 112 -11.95 5.38 10.43
C ASN A 112 -11.09 5.11 9.20
N ALA A 113 -11.13 3.89 8.68
CA ALA A 113 -10.46 3.49 7.46
C ALA A 113 -11.50 3.00 6.45
N LEU A 114 -11.51 3.60 5.26
CA LEU A 114 -12.40 3.23 4.17
C LEU A 114 -11.60 2.57 3.06
N CYS A 115 -11.94 1.32 2.74
CA CYS A 115 -11.34 0.55 1.67
C CYS A 115 -12.32 0.38 0.51
N ILE A 116 -11.91 0.79 -0.69
CA ILE A 116 -12.72 0.65 -1.90
C ILE A 116 -12.10 -0.42 -2.79
N SER A 117 -12.82 -1.53 -2.97
CA SER A 117 -12.40 -2.66 -3.80
C SER A 117 -13.40 -2.91 -4.92
N GLY A 118 -12.98 -3.59 -5.98
CA GLY A 118 -13.83 -3.95 -7.12
C GLY A 118 -13.01 -4.16 -8.37
N THR A 119 -13.57 -4.81 -9.38
CA THR A 119 -12.95 -4.99 -10.69
C THR A 119 -12.80 -3.65 -11.42
N HIS A 120 -13.84 -2.81 -11.38
CA HIS A 120 -13.88 -1.50 -12.04
C HIS A 120 -14.37 -0.41 -11.07
N GLY A 121 -14.15 0.85 -11.42
CA GLY A 121 -14.67 2.00 -10.68
C GLY A 121 -13.94 2.38 -9.39
N LYS A 122 -12.91 1.63 -8.96
CA LYS A 122 -12.16 1.92 -7.72
C LYS A 122 -11.66 3.35 -7.64
N THR A 123 -10.88 3.76 -8.63
CA THR A 123 -10.29 5.11 -8.69
C THR A 123 -11.37 6.19 -8.68
N THR A 124 -12.42 6.04 -9.48
CA THR A 124 -13.54 6.98 -9.55
C THR A 124 -14.27 7.10 -8.21
N THR A 125 -14.61 5.97 -7.58
CA THR A 125 -15.31 5.95 -6.30
C THR A 125 -14.43 6.53 -5.18
N THR A 126 -13.12 6.21 -5.16
CA THR A 126 -12.17 6.79 -4.22
C THR A 126 -12.06 8.30 -4.41
N SER A 127 -12.00 8.78 -5.67
CA SER A 127 -11.98 10.21 -5.98
C SER A 127 -13.23 10.92 -5.48
N MET A 128 -14.41 10.37 -5.75
CA MET A 128 -15.69 10.93 -5.28
C MET A 128 -15.75 10.98 -3.76
N ALA A 129 -15.41 9.89 -3.08
CA ALA A 129 -15.36 9.84 -1.62
C ALA A 129 -14.37 10.88 -1.06
N THR A 130 -13.19 11.03 -1.67
CA THR A 130 -12.20 12.03 -1.28
C THR A 130 -12.78 13.44 -1.35
N HIS A 131 -13.44 13.80 -2.46
CA HIS A 131 -14.06 15.12 -2.59
C HIS A 131 -15.16 15.37 -1.54
N ILE A 132 -15.97 14.37 -1.23
CA ILE A 132 -17.01 14.45 -0.18
C ILE A 132 -16.37 14.72 1.19
N PHE A 133 -15.34 13.95 1.56
CA PHE A 133 -14.68 14.10 2.85
C PHE A 133 -13.88 15.40 2.95
N MET A 134 -13.28 15.85 1.85
CA MET A 134 -12.64 17.17 1.82
C MET A 134 -13.65 18.31 1.95
N ALA A 135 -14.83 18.21 1.31
CA ALA A 135 -15.90 19.17 1.45
C ALA A 135 -16.47 19.21 2.88
N ALA A 136 -16.43 18.07 3.58
CA ALA A 136 -16.80 17.95 4.99
C ALA A 136 -15.69 18.39 5.97
N ASP A 137 -14.57 18.95 5.48
CA ASP A 137 -13.43 19.44 6.27
C ASP A 137 -12.80 18.38 7.19
N THR A 138 -12.76 17.11 6.74
CA THR A 138 -12.24 15.98 7.53
C THR A 138 -10.75 15.71 7.34
N ASP A 139 -10.08 16.44 6.44
CA ASP A 139 -8.64 16.28 6.11
C ASP A 139 -8.23 14.81 5.86
N PRO A 140 -8.81 14.13 4.85
CA PRO A 140 -8.57 12.71 4.64
C PRO A 140 -7.16 12.46 4.12
N THR A 141 -6.50 11.41 4.60
CA THR A 141 -5.33 10.85 3.90
C THR A 141 -5.82 9.85 2.84
N VAL A 142 -5.39 10.02 1.60
CA VAL A 142 -5.89 9.26 0.46
C VAL A 142 -4.75 8.54 -0.24
N MET A 143 -4.93 7.26 -0.51
CA MET A 143 -4.11 6.51 -1.44
C MET A 143 -4.97 6.12 -2.65
N ILE A 144 -4.61 6.60 -3.82
CA ILE A 144 -5.33 6.37 -5.07
C ILE A 144 -4.34 6.02 -6.19
N GLY A 145 -4.69 5.06 -7.03
CA GLY A 145 -3.88 4.64 -8.18
C GLY A 145 -4.05 5.57 -9.38
N GLY A 146 -3.87 6.87 -9.19
CA GLY A 146 -3.99 7.87 -10.25
C GLY A 146 -3.88 9.29 -9.72
N THR A 147 -3.84 10.26 -10.62
CA THR A 147 -3.77 11.68 -10.26
C THR A 147 -5.17 12.20 -9.94
N LEU A 148 -5.33 12.80 -8.77
CA LEU A 148 -6.56 13.45 -8.36
C LEU A 148 -6.40 14.98 -8.47
N PRO A 149 -7.10 15.65 -9.40
CA PRO A 149 -7.07 17.10 -9.50
C PRO A 149 -7.87 17.72 -8.34
N LEU A 150 -7.20 17.96 -7.22
CA LEU A 150 -7.81 18.59 -6.07
C LEU A 150 -7.75 20.11 -6.22
N ARG A 151 -8.90 20.76 -6.32
CA ARG A 151 -9.02 22.20 -6.04
C ARG A 151 -9.12 22.36 -4.53
N LEU A 152 -7.99 22.59 -3.88
CA LEU A 152 -7.99 22.91 -2.44
C LEU A 152 -8.70 24.23 -2.24
N PRO A 153 -9.71 24.32 -1.34
CA PRO A 153 -10.25 25.60 -0.93
C PRO A 153 -9.13 26.41 -0.24
N ARG A 154 -8.93 27.67 -0.65
CA ARG A 154 -7.95 28.59 -0.05
C ARG A 154 -8.38 29.03 1.34
N ARG A 155 -8.59 28.10 2.28
CA ARG A 155 -8.88 28.45 3.68
C ARG A 155 -7.67 28.12 4.55
N PRO A 156 -7.27 29.00 5.48
CA PRO A 156 -6.23 28.71 6.46
C PRO A 156 -6.67 27.50 7.30
N ARG A 157 -5.81 26.50 7.38
CA ARG A 157 -6.06 25.30 8.19
C ARG A 157 -6.21 25.70 9.65
N ARG A 158 -7.39 25.58 10.23
CA ARG A 158 -7.56 25.62 11.67
C ARG A 158 -7.09 24.28 12.22
N HIS A 159 -6.07 24.31 13.09
CA HIS A 159 -5.60 23.14 13.81
C HIS A 159 -6.67 22.70 14.82
N HIS A 160 -7.60 21.85 14.41
CA HIS A 160 -8.43 21.10 15.32
C HIS A 160 -7.83 19.69 15.50
N HIS A 161 -7.80 19.19 16.75
CA HIS A 161 -7.40 17.84 17.07
C HIS A 161 -8.14 16.81 16.18
N ARG A 162 -7.42 16.14 15.32
CA ARG A 162 -7.90 15.45 14.15
C ARG A 162 -8.45 14.09 14.44
N ARG A 163 -9.63 13.86 13.92
CA ARG A 163 -10.13 12.51 13.66
C ARG A 163 -9.74 12.16 12.22
N GLU A 164 -8.58 11.60 12.05
CA GLU A 164 -8.06 11.26 10.73
C GLU A 164 -8.91 10.18 10.08
N LEU A 165 -9.49 10.49 8.93
CA LEU A 165 -10.14 9.53 8.05
C LEU A 165 -9.14 9.18 6.94
N ARG A 166 -8.89 7.87 6.74
CA ARG A 166 -8.12 7.41 5.58
C ARG A 166 -9.02 6.70 4.58
N ILE A 167 -8.86 7.08 3.33
CA ILE A 167 -9.51 6.43 2.20
C ILE A 167 -8.44 5.69 1.41
N LEU A 168 -8.56 4.38 1.32
CA LEU A 168 -7.64 3.53 0.60
C LEU A 168 -8.33 2.89 -0.59
N GLN A 169 -7.75 3.04 -1.77
CA GLN A 169 -8.13 2.23 -2.92
C GLN A 169 -7.48 0.86 -2.78
N LEU A 170 -8.27 -0.18 -2.48
CA LEU A 170 -7.79 -1.56 -2.52
C LEU A 170 -7.59 -2.01 -3.96
N VAL A 171 -6.34 -2.33 -4.29
CA VAL A 171 -6.01 -3.16 -5.44
C VAL A 171 -6.30 -4.62 -5.03
N PRO A 172 -6.80 -5.50 -5.91
CA PRO A 172 -7.11 -6.91 -5.57
C PRO A 172 -5.98 -7.65 -4.88
N GLU A 173 -4.73 -7.27 -5.14
CA GLU A 173 -3.52 -7.80 -4.54
C GLU A 173 -3.38 -7.50 -3.03
N LEU A 174 -4.16 -6.57 -2.48
CA LEU A 174 -4.17 -6.22 -1.06
C LEU A 174 -5.08 -7.13 -0.22
N LEU A 175 -5.86 -7.99 -0.86
CA LEU A 175 -6.62 -9.01 -0.14
C LEU A 175 -5.67 -10.15 0.22
N PRO A 176 -5.55 -10.54 1.50
CA PRO A 176 -4.78 -11.72 1.85
C PRO A 176 -5.34 -12.89 1.05
N HIS A 177 -4.49 -13.56 0.27
CA HIS A 177 -4.85 -14.81 -0.37
C HIS A 177 -5.26 -15.80 0.75
N ARG A 178 -6.55 -15.91 1.00
CA ARG A 178 -7.07 -17.12 1.63
C ARG A 178 -6.71 -18.23 0.65
N ARG A 179 -5.70 -19.04 0.98
CA ARG A 179 -5.49 -20.35 0.37
C ARG A 179 -6.75 -21.15 0.68
N GLY A 180 -7.80 -20.93 -0.10
CA GLY A 180 -8.96 -21.79 -0.13
C GLY A 180 -8.49 -23.09 -0.74
N HIS A 181 -8.48 -24.14 0.04
CA HIS A 181 -8.56 -25.49 -0.49
C HIS A 181 -9.74 -25.49 -1.45
N SER A 182 -9.47 -25.53 -2.76
CA SER A 182 -10.46 -25.81 -3.78
C SER A 182 -10.85 -27.30 -3.67
N GLN A 183 -11.77 -27.59 -2.78
CA GLN A 183 -12.55 -28.81 -2.94
C GLN A 183 -13.37 -28.60 -4.22
N ARG A 184 -12.96 -29.30 -5.26
CA ARG A 184 -13.78 -29.54 -6.46
C ARG A 184 -15.08 -30.18 -6.00
N ARG A 185 -16.11 -29.40 -5.76
CA ARG A 185 -17.50 -29.90 -5.72
C ARG A 185 -17.97 -29.96 -7.17
N GLY A 186 -18.30 -31.17 -7.58
CA GLY A 186 -18.85 -31.48 -8.90
C GLY A 186 -20.07 -30.61 -9.22
N ARG A 187 -20.18 -30.24 -10.47
CA ARG A 187 -21.35 -29.60 -11.04
C ARG A 187 -22.55 -30.54 -10.87
N PRO A 188 -23.69 -30.11 -10.32
CA PRO A 188 -24.93 -30.82 -10.57
C PRO A 188 -25.41 -30.45 -11.98
N SER A 189 -25.51 -31.46 -12.82
CA SER A 189 -26.25 -31.40 -14.07
C SER A 189 -27.74 -31.32 -13.76
N GLY A 190 -28.32 -30.13 -13.83
CA GLY A 190 -29.78 -29.89 -13.70
C GLY A 190 -30.30 -29.25 -14.97
N LEU A 191 -30.92 -30.06 -15.82
CA LEU A 191 -31.75 -29.61 -16.94
C LEU A 191 -32.93 -28.76 -16.41
N PHE A 192 -32.98 -27.51 -16.83
CA PHE A 192 -34.20 -26.73 -16.79
C PHE A 192 -34.93 -26.91 -18.12
N GLN A 193 -35.99 -27.74 -18.14
CA GLN A 193 -36.99 -27.74 -19.20
C GLN A 193 -38.03 -26.67 -18.83
N GLY A 194 -38.12 -25.63 -19.64
CA GLY A 194 -39.21 -24.64 -19.56
C GLY A 194 -40.50 -25.19 -20.20
N PRO A 195 -41.69 -24.72 -19.77
CA PRO A 195 -42.97 -25.24 -20.27
C PRO A 195 -43.26 -24.71 -21.67
N ALA A 196 -43.77 -25.64 -22.52
CA ALA A 196 -44.31 -25.37 -23.85
C ALA A 196 -45.56 -24.51 -23.77
N ARG A 197 -45.65 -23.47 -24.57
CA ARG A 197 -46.87 -22.71 -24.81
C ARG A 197 -47.69 -23.41 -25.89
N ARG A 198 -48.95 -23.66 -25.56
CA ARG A 198 -50.04 -23.82 -26.55
C ARG A 198 -50.66 -22.47 -26.85
#